data_a1657825d0bf25ba4a56eb32f12fe65f
#
_entry.id   a1657825d0bf25ba4a56eb32f12fe65f
#
_cell.length_a   1.000
_cell.length_b   1.000
_cell.length_c   1.000
_cell.angle_alpha   90.00
_cell.angle_beta   90.00
_cell.angle_gamma   90.00
#
_symmetry.space_group_name_H-M   'P 1'
#
loop_
_entity.id
_entity.type
_entity.pdbx_description
1 polymer ?
#
loop_
_entity_poly.entity_id
_entity_poly.type
_entity_poly.pdbx_seq_one_letter_code
_entity_poly.pdbx_strand_id
1 'polypeptide(L)'
;TYADNIKELVRAGDQSYLTSHKSEFLNLYLRLFAAYPGDYIQAYVNQTYGYWYPDSFYLVAEAEGVSATQFGVSHTPLIGGPFVVKGKEIAIKMGSMVPIYSLLWSMGVIFWAMLFSISNAFVRKEKAKLVYYLPSFALYLTVMIATPVATEFRYVYFMVFSLPFYLMTAVLEMSEH
;
A
#
# COMPACT_ATOMS: atom_id res chain seq x y z
N THR A 1 -16.04 7.64 -2.31
CA THR A 1 -15.19 8.10 -1.22
C THR A 1 -14.83 9.57 -1.37
N TYR A 2 -14.37 10.22 -0.30
CA TYR A 2 -14.01 11.65 -0.30
C TYR A 2 -12.94 12.00 -1.34
N ALA A 3 -11.99 11.09 -1.56
CA ALA A 3 -10.92 11.26 -2.54
C ALA A 3 -11.42 11.27 -4.00
N ASP A 4 -12.48 10.53 -4.31
CA ASP A 4 -13.03 10.48 -5.67
C ASP A 4 -13.73 11.78 -6.01
N ASN A 5 -14.45 12.37 -5.07
CA ASN A 5 -15.11 13.68 -5.26
C ASN A 5 -14.07 14.78 -5.53
N ILE A 6 -12.92 14.75 -4.84
CA ILE A 6 -11.83 15.71 -5.09
C ILE A 6 -11.22 15.51 -6.47
N LYS A 7 -11.01 14.28 -6.91
CA LYS A 7 -10.51 13.99 -8.27
C LYS A 7 -11.42 14.56 -9.35
N GLU A 8 -12.73 14.43 -9.19
CA GLU A 8 -13.69 14.98 -10.14
C GLU A 8 -13.68 16.50 -10.17
N LEU A 9 -13.62 17.14 -8.99
CA LEU A 9 -13.48 18.58 -8.91
C LEU A 9 -12.21 19.10 -9.56
N VAL A 10 -11.09 18.42 -9.33
CA VAL A 10 -9.80 18.78 -9.97
C VAL A 10 -9.87 18.58 -11.48
N ARG A 11 -10.49 17.50 -11.97
CA ARG A 11 -10.66 17.25 -13.42
C ARG A 11 -11.60 18.24 -14.08
N ALA A 12 -12.61 18.72 -13.37
CA ALA A 12 -13.54 19.72 -13.87
C ALA A 12 -12.92 21.14 -13.89
N GLY A 13 -11.82 21.36 -13.19
CA GLY A 13 -11.10 22.62 -13.17
C GLY A 13 -10.38 22.92 -14.49
N ASP A 14 -9.97 24.17 -14.67
CA ASP A 14 -9.19 24.60 -15.85
C ASP A 14 -7.75 24.08 -15.79
N GLN A 15 -7.54 22.93 -16.43
CA GLN A 15 -6.23 22.27 -16.50
C GLN A 15 -5.22 23.07 -17.34
N SER A 16 -5.69 23.85 -18.30
CA SER A 16 -4.82 24.69 -19.16
C SER A 16 -4.27 25.87 -18.36
N TYR A 17 -5.12 26.50 -17.55
CA TYR A 17 -4.69 27.55 -16.63
C TYR A 17 -3.68 27.03 -15.62
N LEU A 18 -3.95 25.90 -14.98
CA LEU A 18 -3.03 25.29 -14.02
C LEU A 18 -1.68 24.96 -14.65
N THR A 19 -1.69 24.47 -15.89
CA THR A 19 -0.46 24.10 -16.60
C THR A 19 0.39 25.33 -16.96
N SER A 20 -0.24 26.46 -17.29
CA SER A 20 0.45 27.70 -17.61
C SER A 20 0.94 28.47 -16.36
N HIS A 21 0.31 28.24 -15.19
CA HIS A 21 0.61 28.96 -13.93
C HIS A 21 1.19 28.04 -12.83
N LYS A 22 1.93 27.00 -13.22
CA LYS A 22 2.50 26.02 -12.26
C LYS A 22 3.35 26.65 -11.16
N SER A 23 4.12 27.66 -11.46
CA SER A 23 4.97 28.37 -10.49
C SER A 23 4.15 29.12 -9.44
N GLU A 24 3.05 29.74 -9.84
CA GLU A 24 2.14 30.44 -8.93
C GLU A 24 1.43 29.45 -8.03
N PHE A 25 0.96 28.35 -8.59
CA PHE A 25 0.35 27.25 -7.81
C PHE A 25 1.32 26.68 -6.78
N LEU A 26 2.56 26.37 -7.19
CA LEU A 26 3.58 25.85 -6.29
C LEU A 26 3.92 26.86 -5.17
N ASN A 27 4.04 28.15 -5.51
CA ASN A 27 4.30 29.19 -4.52
C ASN A 27 3.14 29.31 -3.52
N LEU A 28 1.88 29.28 -4.00
CA LEU A 28 0.71 29.27 -3.14
C LEU A 28 0.70 28.04 -2.20
N TYR A 29 0.98 26.86 -2.76
CA TYR A 29 1.06 25.62 -1.98
C TYR A 29 2.12 25.71 -0.86
N LEU A 30 3.31 26.19 -1.17
CA LEU A 30 4.40 26.36 -0.18
C LEU A 30 4.06 27.41 0.89
N ARG A 31 3.40 28.50 0.50
CA ARG A 31 2.94 29.53 1.46
C ARG A 31 1.86 28.98 2.40
N LEU A 32 0.92 28.21 1.88
CA LEU A 32 -0.11 27.55 2.68
C LEU A 32 0.50 26.50 3.61
N PHE A 33 1.45 25.70 3.11
CA PHE A 33 2.19 24.75 3.95
C PHE A 33 2.92 25.46 5.09
N ALA A 34 3.58 26.58 4.82
CA ALA A 34 4.26 27.36 5.86
C ALA A 34 3.31 27.99 6.88
N ALA A 35 2.10 28.38 6.43
CA ALA A 35 1.09 28.98 7.31
C ALA A 35 0.34 27.93 8.16
N TYR A 36 0.10 26.73 7.62
CA TYR A 36 -0.70 25.66 8.22
C TYR A 36 0.01 24.29 8.18
N PRO A 37 1.24 24.16 8.72
CA PRO A 37 2.01 22.91 8.60
C PRO A 37 1.32 21.74 9.28
N GLY A 38 0.59 21.99 10.40
CA GLY A 38 -0.16 20.96 11.12
C GLY A 38 -1.22 20.28 10.27
N ASP A 39 -1.98 21.06 9.51
CA ASP A 39 -3.05 20.54 8.64
C ASP A 39 -2.49 19.68 7.51
N TYR A 40 -1.38 20.10 6.91
CA TYR A 40 -0.70 19.32 5.86
C TYR A 40 -0.15 18.01 6.38
N ILE A 41 0.52 18.03 7.55
CA ILE A 41 1.04 16.82 8.19
C ILE A 41 -0.12 15.89 8.55
N GLN A 42 -1.18 16.41 9.16
CA GLN A 42 -2.34 15.61 9.51
C GLN A 42 -3.03 15.00 8.28
N ALA A 43 -3.16 15.76 7.21
CA ALA A 43 -3.72 15.26 5.95
C ALA A 43 -2.84 14.13 5.37
N TYR A 44 -1.53 14.30 5.36
CA TYR A 44 -0.58 13.28 4.90
C TYR A 44 -0.64 12.01 5.75
N VAL A 45 -0.65 12.16 7.09
CA VAL A 45 -0.79 11.04 8.02
C VAL A 45 -2.09 10.29 7.77
N ASN A 46 -3.21 11.01 7.62
CA ASN A 46 -4.53 10.42 7.36
C ASN A 46 -4.58 9.68 6.00
N GLN A 47 -3.87 10.17 4.99
CA GLN A 47 -3.81 9.52 3.68
C GLN A 47 -2.92 8.28 3.67
N THR A 48 -1.86 8.28 4.45
CA THR A 48 -0.84 7.22 4.43
C THR A 48 -0.97 6.21 5.55
N TYR A 49 -1.85 6.44 6.53
CA TYR A 49 -1.91 5.59 7.73
C TYR A 49 -2.08 4.10 7.42
N GLY A 50 -2.80 3.73 6.38
CA GLY A 50 -3.00 2.34 5.97
C GLY A 50 -1.73 1.62 5.53
N TYR A 51 -0.66 2.34 5.20
CA TYR A 51 0.63 1.74 4.84
C TYR A 51 1.45 1.29 6.06
N TRP A 52 1.24 1.89 7.22
CA TRP A 52 2.05 1.65 8.42
C TRP A 52 1.23 1.31 9.67
N TYR A 53 -0.08 1.52 9.66
CA TYR A 53 -0.94 1.20 10.79
C TYR A 53 -1.40 -0.26 10.74
N PRO A 54 -1.12 -1.08 11.79
CA PRO A 54 -1.36 -2.52 11.74
C PRO A 54 -2.82 -2.93 11.65
N ASP A 55 -3.74 -2.13 12.17
CA ASP A 55 -5.18 -2.42 12.18
C ASP A 55 -5.88 -2.00 10.86
N SER A 56 -5.11 -1.63 9.85
CA SER A 56 -5.62 -1.33 8.53
C SER A 56 -5.42 -2.52 7.60
N PHE A 57 -6.51 -3.07 7.08
CA PHE A 57 -6.48 -4.14 6.09
C PHE A 57 -7.12 -3.69 4.78
N TYR A 58 -6.73 -4.33 3.69
CA TYR A 58 -7.25 -4.05 2.36
C TYR A 58 -8.25 -5.09 1.92
N LEU A 59 -9.29 -4.64 1.23
CA LEU A 59 -10.13 -5.55 0.48
C LEU A 59 -9.38 -5.97 -0.79
N VAL A 60 -8.85 -7.18 -0.78
CA VAL A 60 -7.93 -7.68 -1.83
C VAL A 60 -8.67 -8.41 -2.95
N ALA A 61 -9.87 -8.91 -2.65
CA ALA A 61 -10.66 -9.70 -3.58
C ALA A 61 -12.14 -9.38 -3.47
N GLU A 62 -12.82 -9.40 -4.62
CA GLU A 62 -14.26 -9.38 -4.71
C GLU A 62 -14.78 -10.75 -5.14
N ALA A 63 -15.97 -11.13 -4.64
CA ALA A 63 -16.57 -12.41 -4.99
C ALA A 63 -16.95 -12.47 -6.47
N GLU A 64 -17.33 -11.35 -7.06
CA GLU A 64 -17.86 -11.26 -8.42
C GLU A 64 -16.82 -11.34 -9.54
N GLY A 65 -15.54 -11.26 -9.22
CA GLY A 65 -14.46 -11.43 -10.18
C GLY A 65 -14.09 -10.16 -10.95
N VAL A 66 -13.56 -10.32 -12.16
CA VAL A 66 -13.02 -9.23 -12.99
C VAL A 66 -14.10 -8.68 -13.92
N SER A 67 -14.19 -7.36 -14.02
CA SER A 67 -15.10 -6.71 -15.00
C SER A 67 -14.67 -7.01 -16.42
N ALA A 68 -15.65 -7.24 -17.32
CA ALA A 68 -15.38 -7.42 -18.72
C ALA A 68 -14.73 -6.17 -19.32
N THR A 69 -13.73 -6.35 -20.17
CA THR A 69 -13.01 -5.27 -20.81
C THR A 69 -13.05 -5.38 -22.34
N GLN A 70 -12.79 -4.28 -23.02
CA GLN A 70 -12.65 -4.25 -24.49
C GLN A 70 -11.47 -5.10 -25.03
N PHE A 71 -10.57 -5.55 -24.14
CA PHE A 71 -9.42 -6.39 -24.50
C PHE A 71 -9.71 -7.89 -24.42
N GLY A 72 -11.00 -8.29 -24.38
CA GLY A 72 -11.42 -9.70 -24.38
C GLY A 72 -11.37 -10.39 -23.01
N VAL A 73 -11.15 -9.63 -21.93
CA VAL A 73 -11.30 -10.17 -20.58
C VAL A 73 -12.77 -10.40 -20.32
N SER A 74 -13.15 -11.64 -20.04
CA SER A 74 -14.53 -12.05 -19.76
C SER A 74 -14.83 -11.98 -18.28
N HIS A 75 -16.06 -11.61 -17.94
CA HIS A 75 -16.58 -11.69 -16.59
C HIS A 75 -16.79 -13.16 -16.13
N THR A 76 -16.85 -14.09 -17.08
CA THR A 76 -17.04 -15.52 -16.79
C THR A 76 -15.72 -16.15 -16.38
N PRO A 77 -15.54 -16.62 -15.13
CA PRO A 77 -14.31 -17.28 -14.71
C PRO A 77 -14.15 -18.63 -15.41
N LEU A 78 -12.91 -19.00 -15.76
CA LEU A 78 -12.56 -20.32 -16.33
C LEU A 78 -12.97 -21.48 -15.40
N ILE A 79 -12.83 -21.27 -14.11
CA ILE A 79 -13.29 -22.17 -13.06
C ILE A 79 -14.38 -21.42 -12.30
N GLY A 80 -15.63 -21.71 -12.64
CA GLY A 80 -16.81 -21.04 -12.10
C GLY A 80 -17.74 -22.02 -11.41
N GLY A 81 -18.88 -21.49 -10.99
CA GLY A 81 -19.97 -22.23 -10.39
C GLY A 81 -20.25 -21.81 -8.94
N PRO A 82 -21.41 -22.16 -8.42
CA PRO A 82 -21.87 -21.73 -7.08
C PRO A 82 -20.91 -22.10 -5.95
N PHE A 83 -20.22 -23.23 -6.09
CA PHE A 83 -19.25 -23.70 -5.10
C PHE A 83 -18.01 -22.78 -5.05
N VAL A 84 -17.50 -22.35 -6.18
CA VAL A 84 -16.33 -21.47 -6.26
C VAL A 84 -16.68 -20.07 -5.73
N VAL A 85 -17.85 -19.55 -6.08
CA VAL A 85 -18.34 -18.26 -5.55
C VAL A 85 -18.46 -18.31 -4.03
N LYS A 86 -19.08 -19.37 -3.51
CA LYS A 86 -19.23 -19.55 -2.08
C LYS A 86 -17.90 -19.75 -1.34
N GLY A 87 -16.95 -20.43 -1.96
CA GLY A 87 -15.58 -20.56 -1.45
C GLY A 87 -14.87 -19.20 -1.36
N LYS A 88 -15.00 -18.35 -2.38
CA LYS A 88 -14.47 -16.98 -2.36
C LYS A 88 -15.10 -16.13 -1.27
N GLU A 89 -16.44 -16.18 -1.13
CA GLU A 89 -17.15 -15.45 -0.06
C GLU A 89 -16.68 -15.87 1.33
N ILE A 90 -16.48 -17.17 1.56
CA ILE A 90 -15.95 -17.68 2.81
C ILE A 90 -14.53 -17.17 3.05
N ALA A 91 -13.65 -17.20 2.04
CA ALA A 91 -12.30 -16.70 2.15
C ALA A 91 -12.24 -15.20 2.47
N ILE A 92 -13.12 -14.40 1.86
CA ILE A 92 -13.23 -12.97 2.16
C ILE A 92 -13.73 -12.75 3.59
N LYS A 93 -14.74 -13.50 4.03
CA LYS A 93 -15.25 -13.44 5.41
C LYS A 93 -14.20 -13.88 6.43
N MET A 94 -13.38 -14.86 6.13
CA MET A 94 -12.25 -15.24 6.99
C MET A 94 -11.29 -14.08 7.21
N GLY A 95 -11.07 -13.24 6.21
CA GLY A 95 -10.26 -12.03 6.33
C GLY A 95 -10.77 -11.05 7.40
N SER A 96 -12.09 -11.00 7.62
CA SER A 96 -12.69 -10.13 8.64
C SER A 96 -12.91 -10.80 9.99
N MET A 97 -12.96 -12.14 10.05
CA MET A 97 -13.31 -12.90 11.26
C MET A 97 -12.10 -13.51 11.96
N VAL A 98 -11.05 -13.82 11.22
CA VAL A 98 -9.85 -14.50 11.76
C VAL A 98 -8.71 -13.49 11.84
N PRO A 99 -8.32 -13.00 13.03
CA PRO A 99 -7.32 -11.95 13.18
C PRO A 99 -5.98 -12.28 12.50
N ILE A 100 -5.50 -13.52 12.64
CA ILE A 100 -4.24 -13.95 12.03
C ILE A 100 -4.30 -13.87 10.49
N TYR A 101 -5.43 -14.24 9.90
CA TYR A 101 -5.60 -14.17 8.46
C TYR A 101 -5.67 -12.71 7.97
N SER A 102 -6.34 -11.83 8.71
CA SER A 102 -6.41 -10.40 8.36
C SER A 102 -5.04 -9.72 8.43
N LEU A 103 -4.16 -10.15 9.34
CA LEU A 103 -2.80 -9.60 9.47
C LEU A 103 -1.96 -9.80 8.20
N LEU A 104 -2.16 -10.89 7.46
CA LEU A 104 -1.48 -11.14 6.19
C LEU A 104 -1.82 -10.10 5.10
N TRP A 105 -2.98 -9.47 5.22
CA TRP A 105 -3.47 -8.45 4.29
C TRP A 105 -3.33 -7.02 4.84
N SER A 106 -2.74 -6.87 6.02
CA SER A 106 -2.40 -5.57 6.59
C SER A 106 -1.01 -5.13 6.15
N MET A 107 -0.95 -4.06 5.38
CA MET A 107 0.34 -3.50 4.97
C MET A 107 1.14 -2.98 6.15
N GLY A 108 0.46 -2.43 7.15
CA GLY A 108 1.10 -2.00 8.38
C GLY A 108 1.83 -3.14 9.08
N VAL A 109 1.22 -4.33 9.18
CA VAL A 109 1.89 -5.50 9.78
C VAL A 109 3.13 -5.90 8.99
N ILE A 110 3.04 -5.93 7.65
CA ILE A 110 4.19 -6.28 6.79
C ILE A 110 5.30 -5.24 6.90
N PHE A 111 4.93 -3.95 6.95
CA PHE A 111 5.87 -2.86 7.19
C PHE A 111 6.62 -3.02 8.52
N TRP A 112 5.91 -3.31 9.59
CA TRP A 112 6.53 -3.53 10.90
C TRP A 112 7.38 -4.80 10.94
N ALA A 113 6.99 -5.87 10.23
CA ALA A 113 7.80 -7.07 10.06
C ALA A 113 9.12 -6.76 9.34
N MET A 114 9.08 -5.93 8.28
CA MET A 114 10.28 -5.45 7.60
C MET A 114 11.18 -4.63 8.53
N LEU A 115 10.61 -3.66 9.27
CA LEU A 115 11.37 -2.85 10.23
C LEU A 115 11.97 -3.70 11.35
N PHE A 116 11.24 -4.68 11.85
CA PHE A 116 11.73 -5.62 12.84
C PHE A 116 12.95 -6.39 12.31
N SER A 117 12.86 -6.89 11.07
CA SER A 117 13.94 -7.63 10.45
C SER A 117 15.19 -6.76 10.22
N ILE A 118 15.00 -5.52 9.77
CA ILE A 118 16.08 -4.52 9.65
C ILE A 118 16.72 -4.25 11.00
N SER A 119 15.90 -4.01 12.04
CA SER A 119 16.40 -3.76 13.40
C SER A 119 17.18 -4.94 13.96
N ASN A 120 16.71 -6.17 13.71
CA ASN A 120 17.40 -7.38 14.11
C ASN A 120 18.77 -7.52 13.42
N ALA A 121 18.87 -7.21 12.13
CA ALA A 121 20.14 -7.18 11.40
C ALA A 121 21.12 -6.15 11.96
N PHE A 122 20.62 -4.98 12.43
CA PHE A 122 21.44 -4.00 13.11
C PHE A 122 21.97 -4.51 14.46
N VAL A 123 21.10 -5.09 15.30
CA VAL A 123 21.46 -5.61 16.63
C VAL A 123 22.48 -6.74 16.51
N ARG A 124 22.31 -7.62 15.52
CA ARG A 124 23.24 -8.73 15.25
C ARG A 124 24.51 -8.31 14.52
N LYS A 125 24.63 -7.05 14.14
CA LYS A 125 25.76 -6.49 13.37
C LYS A 125 25.92 -7.08 11.97
N GLU A 126 24.90 -7.72 11.43
CA GLU A 126 24.87 -8.36 10.11
C GLU A 126 24.59 -7.33 9.01
N LYS A 127 25.49 -6.37 8.84
CA LYS A 127 25.30 -5.22 7.93
C LYS A 127 25.03 -5.60 6.48
N ALA A 128 25.56 -6.74 6.03
CA ALA A 128 25.33 -7.25 4.67
C ALA A 128 23.83 -7.51 4.40
N LYS A 129 23.08 -7.94 5.42
CA LYS A 129 21.63 -8.14 5.31
C LYS A 129 20.87 -6.85 5.02
N LEU A 130 21.37 -5.70 5.44
CA LEU A 130 20.70 -4.41 5.21
C LEU A 130 20.58 -4.09 3.73
N VAL A 131 21.52 -4.55 2.91
CA VAL A 131 21.50 -4.38 1.45
C VAL A 131 20.29 -5.06 0.83
N TYR A 132 19.86 -6.19 1.38
CA TYR A 132 18.71 -6.94 0.86
C TYR A 132 17.36 -6.23 1.07
N TYR A 133 17.27 -5.38 2.10
CA TYR A 133 16.05 -4.61 2.38
C TYR A 133 15.95 -3.31 1.58
N LEU A 134 17.08 -2.82 1.04
CA LEU A 134 17.13 -1.56 0.32
C LEU A 134 16.11 -1.43 -0.81
N PRO A 135 15.94 -2.42 -1.71
CA PRO A 135 14.97 -2.31 -2.80
C PRO A 135 13.53 -2.17 -2.28
N SER A 136 13.15 -3.00 -1.32
CA SER A 136 11.80 -2.97 -0.74
C SER A 136 11.55 -1.67 0.01
N PHE A 137 12.51 -1.18 0.77
CA PHE A 137 12.40 0.07 1.50
C PHE A 137 12.33 1.28 0.57
N ALA A 138 13.14 1.29 -0.49
CA ALA A 138 13.11 2.34 -1.50
C ALA A 138 11.78 2.38 -2.26
N LEU A 139 11.24 1.21 -2.64
CA LEU A 139 9.91 1.11 -3.24
C LEU A 139 8.82 1.59 -2.28
N TYR A 140 8.90 1.21 -1.03
CA TYR A 140 7.95 1.67 -0.01
C TYR A 140 7.96 3.20 0.14
N LEU A 141 9.14 3.81 0.25
CA LEU A 141 9.27 5.27 0.29
C LEU A 141 8.74 5.92 -0.98
N THR A 142 9.00 5.33 -2.15
CA THR A 142 8.46 5.83 -3.42
C THR A 142 6.93 5.84 -3.41
N VAL A 143 6.31 4.76 -2.92
CA VAL A 143 4.85 4.69 -2.80
C VAL A 143 4.31 5.73 -1.82
N MET A 144 4.96 5.90 -0.67
CA MET A 144 4.58 6.91 0.34
C MET A 144 4.61 8.33 -0.24
N ILE A 145 5.58 8.64 -1.09
CA ILE A 145 5.74 9.98 -1.68
C ILE A 145 4.85 10.17 -2.91
N ALA A 146 4.86 9.20 -3.82
CA ALA A 146 4.21 9.34 -5.13
C ALA A 146 2.72 8.98 -5.10
N THR A 147 2.31 8.12 -4.17
CA THR A 147 0.93 7.63 -4.08
C THR A 147 0.49 7.58 -2.63
N PRO A 148 0.35 8.72 -1.96
CA PRO A 148 0.00 8.76 -0.53
C PRO A 148 -1.48 8.42 -0.28
N VAL A 149 -2.03 7.44 -1.01
CA VAL A 149 -3.40 6.96 -0.89
C VAL A 149 -3.36 5.48 -0.53
N ALA A 150 -3.43 5.20 0.75
CA ALA A 150 -3.28 3.86 1.32
C ALA A 150 -4.45 2.89 1.05
N THR A 151 -5.32 3.19 0.08
CA THR A 151 -6.47 2.34 -0.25
C THR A 151 -6.19 1.37 -1.39
N GLU A 152 -5.06 1.50 -2.06
CA GLU A 152 -4.72 0.75 -3.27
C GLU A 152 -3.66 -0.33 -2.98
N PHE A 153 -4.12 -1.52 -2.64
CA PHE A 153 -3.25 -2.66 -2.34
C PHE A 153 -2.25 -3.00 -3.46
N ARG A 154 -2.61 -2.76 -4.71
CA ARG A 154 -1.75 -3.04 -5.88
C ARG A 154 -0.38 -2.36 -5.81
N TYR A 155 -0.26 -1.20 -5.18
CA TYR A 155 1.02 -0.47 -5.08
C TYR A 155 1.99 -1.09 -4.07
N VAL A 156 1.49 -1.87 -3.13
CA VAL A 156 2.26 -2.47 -2.05
C VAL A 156 2.30 -3.99 -2.12
N TYR A 157 1.78 -4.55 -3.20
CA TYR A 157 1.69 -6.00 -3.40
C TYR A 157 3.06 -6.70 -3.32
N PHE A 158 4.13 -6.01 -3.73
CA PHE A 158 5.49 -6.52 -3.62
C PHE A 158 5.88 -6.84 -2.17
N MET A 159 5.38 -6.10 -1.18
CA MET A 159 5.67 -6.34 0.24
C MET A 159 5.07 -7.65 0.74
N VAL A 160 3.89 -8.01 0.25
CA VAL A 160 3.26 -9.30 0.60
C VAL A 160 4.13 -10.46 0.15
N PHE A 161 4.64 -10.41 -1.06
CA PHE A 161 5.57 -11.43 -1.57
C PHE A 161 6.92 -11.42 -0.86
N SER A 162 7.33 -10.26 -0.36
CA SER A 162 8.59 -10.14 0.39
C SER A 162 8.47 -10.56 1.85
N LEU A 163 7.25 -10.71 2.39
CA LEU A 163 7.04 -11.07 3.80
C LEU A 163 7.75 -12.36 4.22
N PRO A 164 7.70 -13.48 3.49
CA PRO A 164 8.44 -14.68 3.84
C PRO A 164 9.95 -14.42 3.91
N PHE A 165 10.47 -13.62 2.99
CA PHE A 165 11.87 -13.22 2.99
C PHE A 165 12.24 -12.41 4.24
N TYR A 166 11.42 -11.45 4.65
CA TYR A 166 11.67 -10.69 5.88
C TYR A 166 11.71 -11.60 7.11
N LEU A 167 10.75 -12.49 7.24
CA LEU A 167 10.69 -13.43 8.36
C LEU A 167 11.88 -14.39 8.37
N MET A 168 12.25 -14.94 7.23
CA MET A 168 13.39 -15.84 7.12
C MET A 168 14.70 -15.14 7.47
N THR A 169 14.95 -13.96 6.93
CA THR A 169 16.18 -13.21 7.20
C THR A 169 16.27 -12.69 8.62
N ALA A 170 15.13 -12.52 9.31
CA ALA A 170 15.12 -12.18 10.73
C ALA A 170 15.57 -13.35 11.62
N VAL A 171 15.31 -14.59 11.20
CA VAL A 171 15.59 -15.80 12.00
C VAL A 171 16.91 -16.45 11.62
N LEU A 172 17.23 -16.52 10.34
CA LEU A 172 18.45 -17.18 9.86
C LEU A 172 19.70 -16.35 10.18
N GLU A 173 20.69 -16.98 10.74
CA GLU A 173 22.03 -16.39 10.90
C GLU A 173 22.80 -16.51 9.58
N MET A 174 23.51 -15.43 9.20
CA MET A 174 24.46 -15.53 8.11
C MET A 174 25.70 -16.25 8.64
N SER A 175 26.01 -17.41 8.05
CA SER A 175 27.29 -18.06 8.28
C SER A 175 28.40 -17.15 7.75
N GLU A 176 29.28 -16.69 8.64
CA GLU A 176 30.50 -15.99 8.24
C GLU A 176 31.42 -17.03 7.56
N HIS A 177 31.57 -16.90 6.25
CA HIS A 177 32.62 -17.54 5.48
C HIS A 177 33.67 -16.53 5.10
#